data_f8e37669eea9ddd8c02fc25056b71ec4
#
_entry.id   f8e37669eea9ddd8c02fc25056b71ec4
#
_cell.length_a   1.000
_cell.length_b   1.000
_cell.length_c   1.000
_cell.angle_alpha   90.00
_cell.angle_beta   90.00
_cell.angle_gamma   90.00
#
_symmetry.space_group_name_H-M   'P 1'
#
loop_
_entity.id
_entity.type
_entity.pdbx_description
1 polymer ?
#
loop_
_entity_poly.entity_id
_entity_poly.type
_entity_poly.pdbx_seq_one_letter_code
_entity_poly.pdbx_strand_id
1 'polypeptide(L)'
;TSDNLLAADIVTSDGELRRASVDENPDLYWALRGGGGNFGVVTSFDFQLHPMDRQVIGGEIYYPYEKAKEVISFYAEYCQDMPDDLYVDLVIFAPPFGLKSALYLDVCYSGHPKDAARVLEPLRRFVKPLKDEIRPVDYVALQKSSDDSDPRGTGQHLKSGFVKTISKALVDTLIENLESNMLRGSMAFFQQAGGAIREIATSATAFPHREISHNLTIGAVWPSGLDPEPHAAWADSYWNKVKGFTDGFYTNDAYGVDPVQVQTNYLTTLDRLVDVKSKYDPANLFRINSNIRPRPQA
;
A
#
# COMPACT_ATOMS: atom_id res chain seq x y z
N THR A 1 10.11 -3.13 -3.24
CA THR A 1 11.25 -3.31 -2.32
C THR A 1 11.66 -4.78 -2.22
N SER A 2 10.75 -5.72 -1.92
CA SER A 2 11.07 -7.14 -1.71
C SER A 2 11.77 -7.80 -2.92
N ASP A 3 11.45 -7.39 -4.14
CA ASP A 3 12.04 -7.95 -5.36
C ASP A 3 13.48 -7.47 -5.60
N ASN A 4 13.87 -6.39 -4.94
CA ASN A 4 15.25 -5.85 -4.96
C ASN A 4 16.12 -6.39 -3.80
N LEU A 5 15.58 -7.25 -2.93
CA LEU A 5 16.37 -7.87 -1.87
C LEU A 5 17.36 -8.87 -2.48
N LEU A 6 18.64 -8.73 -2.19
CA LEU A 6 19.72 -9.64 -2.58
C LEU A 6 20.04 -10.65 -1.46
N ALA A 7 20.06 -10.16 -0.21
CA ALA A 7 20.29 -10.98 0.96
C ALA A 7 19.78 -10.28 2.22
N ALA A 8 19.63 -11.05 3.30
CA ALA A 8 19.37 -10.54 4.64
C ALA A 8 20.11 -11.38 5.69
N ASP A 9 20.57 -10.72 6.77
CA ASP A 9 21.01 -11.39 7.97
C ASP A 9 19.88 -11.40 8.98
N ILE A 10 19.53 -12.57 9.50
CA ILE A 10 18.35 -12.77 10.34
C ILE A 10 18.66 -13.67 11.54
N VAL A 11 18.21 -13.28 12.72
CA VAL A 11 18.23 -14.12 13.93
C VAL A 11 16.91 -14.89 13.99
N THR A 12 16.99 -16.22 13.90
CA THR A 12 15.83 -17.14 13.92
C THR A 12 15.43 -17.52 15.35
N SER A 13 14.36 -18.30 15.52
CA SER A 13 13.78 -18.60 16.84
C SER A 13 14.69 -19.40 17.77
N ASP A 14 15.70 -20.08 17.24
CA ASP A 14 16.76 -20.79 17.96
C ASP A 14 17.91 -19.87 18.46
N GLY A 15 17.83 -18.56 18.13
CA GLY A 15 18.87 -17.57 18.49
C GLY A 15 20.07 -17.53 17.54
N GLU A 16 20.06 -18.32 16.48
CA GLU A 16 21.14 -18.40 15.51
C GLU A 16 21.03 -17.28 14.45
N LEU A 17 22.17 -16.64 14.18
CA LEU A 17 22.29 -15.68 13.08
C LEU A 17 22.49 -16.46 11.76
N ARG A 18 21.62 -16.21 10.82
CA ARG A 18 21.63 -16.84 9.50
C ARG A 18 21.64 -15.80 8.39
N ARG A 19 22.40 -16.09 7.34
CA ARG A 19 22.28 -15.34 6.10
C ARG A 19 21.23 -16.02 5.21
N ALA A 20 20.34 -15.22 4.62
CA ALA A 20 19.34 -15.66 3.67
C ALA A 20 19.57 -14.97 2.33
N SER A 21 19.91 -15.75 1.30
CA SER A 21 20.19 -15.28 -0.06
C SER A 21 19.80 -16.35 -1.07
N VAL A 22 20.02 -16.11 -2.36
CA VAL A 22 19.80 -17.12 -3.42
C VAL A 22 20.68 -18.37 -3.22
N ASP A 23 21.87 -18.20 -2.65
CA ASP A 23 22.86 -19.27 -2.47
C ASP A 23 22.86 -19.87 -1.05
N GLU A 24 22.39 -19.12 -0.05
CA GLU A 24 22.40 -19.55 1.35
C GLU A 24 21.02 -19.40 1.97
N ASN A 25 20.46 -20.48 2.55
CA ASN A 25 19.09 -20.55 3.07
C ASN A 25 18.03 -19.99 2.08
N PRO A 26 17.97 -20.50 0.84
CA PRO A 26 17.13 -19.96 -0.23
C PRO A 26 15.62 -20.04 0.05
N ASP A 27 15.20 -20.99 0.89
CA ASP A 27 13.83 -21.11 1.37
C ASP A 27 13.46 -19.93 2.29
N LEU A 28 14.34 -19.57 3.22
CA LEU A 28 14.17 -18.41 4.09
C LEU A 28 14.23 -17.11 3.31
N TYR A 29 15.16 -16.98 2.37
CA TYR A 29 15.26 -15.84 1.46
C TYR A 29 13.97 -15.63 0.65
N TRP A 30 13.39 -16.71 0.12
CA TRP A 30 12.10 -16.66 -0.57
C TRP A 30 10.99 -16.18 0.36
N ALA A 31 10.94 -16.70 1.60
CA ALA A 31 9.90 -16.38 2.59
C ALA A 31 9.96 -14.92 3.07
N LEU A 32 11.17 -14.37 3.26
CA LEU A 32 11.36 -12.97 3.65
C LEU A 32 10.82 -11.99 2.61
N ARG A 33 10.72 -12.40 1.34
CA ARG A 33 10.20 -11.58 0.25
C ARG A 33 8.67 -11.66 0.13
N GLY A 34 7.97 -11.33 1.21
CA GLY A 34 6.51 -11.22 1.26
C GLY A 34 5.84 -11.93 2.42
N GLY A 35 6.53 -12.82 3.15
CA GLY A 35 5.97 -13.55 4.30
C GLY A 35 5.92 -12.76 5.61
N GLY A 36 6.38 -11.50 5.61
CA GLY A 36 6.34 -10.64 6.79
C GLY A 36 7.28 -11.08 7.91
N GLY A 37 7.03 -10.60 9.13
CA GLY A 37 7.85 -10.83 10.33
C GLY A 37 7.62 -12.17 11.01
N ASN A 38 7.53 -13.27 10.24
CA ASN A 38 7.18 -14.59 10.75
C ASN A 38 8.38 -15.51 11.07
N PHE A 39 9.59 -15.16 10.66
CA PHE A 39 10.71 -16.11 10.61
C PHE A 39 11.87 -15.74 11.53
N GLY A 40 11.92 -14.51 12.04
CA GLY A 40 13.01 -14.01 12.84
C GLY A 40 13.07 -12.48 12.88
N VAL A 41 14.15 -11.97 13.46
CA VAL A 41 14.51 -10.55 13.49
C VAL A 41 15.63 -10.30 12.51
N VAL A 42 15.35 -9.54 11.46
CA VAL A 42 16.37 -9.15 10.47
C VAL A 42 17.24 -8.05 11.05
N THR A 43 18.54 -8.23 10.96
CA THR A 43 19.56 -7.30 11.47
C THR A 43 20.24 -6.51 10.37
N SER A 44 20.20 -7.03 9.11
CA SER A 44 20.82 -6.41 7.95
C SER A 44 20.07 -6.79 6.68
N PHE A 45 20.01 -5.86 5.72
CA PHE A 45 19.47 -6.08 4.37
C PHE A 45 20.49 -5.63 3.32
N ASP A 46 20.69 -6.45 2.31
CA ASP A 46 21.40 -6.08 1.09
C ASP A 46 20.40 -5.90 -0.05
N PHE A 47 20.32 -4.70 -0.61
CA PHE A 47 19.38 -4.40 -1.71
C PHE A 47 20.12 -4.06 -3.01
N GLN A 48 19.55 -4.52 -4.13
CA GLN A 48 19.89 -3.98 -5.44
C GLN A 48 19.35 -2.55 -5.54
N LEU A 49 20.25 -1.59 -5.74
CA LEU A 49 19.88 -0.20 -6.01
C LEU A 49 19.81 0.05 -7.52
N HIS A 50 18.99 1.01 -7.89
CA HIS A 50 18.85 1.49 -9.27
C HIS A 50 19.37 2.92 -9.38
N PRO A 51 20.02 3.29 -10.49
CA PRO A 51 20.39 4.68 -10.75
C PRO A 51 19.13 5.56 -10.74
N MET A 52 19.21 6.67 -10.02
CA MET A 52 18.14 7.63 -9.95
C MET A 52 18.73 9.03 -9.81
N ASP A 53 18.23 9.98 -10.58
CA ASP A 53 18.56 11.38 -10.37
C ASP A 53 17.90 11.88 -9.08
N ARG A 54 18.65 12.70 -8.32
CA ARG A 54 18.13 13.29 -7.09
C ARG A 54 16.97 14.25 -7.35
N GLN A 55 16.93 14.86 -8.54
CA GLN A 55 15.84 15.72 -8.98
C GLN A 55 14.78 14.92 -9.71
N VAL A 56 13.55 15.02 -9.25
CA VAL A 56 12.36 14.43 -9.88
C VAL A 56 11.35 15.54 -10.20
N ILE A 57 10.32 15.20 -10.96
CA ILE A 57 9.17 16.09 -11.17
C ILE A 57 8.04 15.53 -10.32
N GLY A 58 7.65 16.25 -9.26
CA GLY A 58 6.66 15.73 -8.33
C GLY A 58 5.92 16.83 -7.57
N GLY A 59 4.89 16.40 -6.85
CA GLY A 59 4.00 17.24 -6.07
C GLY A 59 2.54 16.88 -6.32
N GLU A 60 1.65 17.65 -5.78
CA GLU A 60 0.22 17.36 -5.79
C GLU A 60 -0.53 18.21 -6.83
N ILE A 61 -1.56 17.57 -7.44
CA ILE A 61 -2.51 18.27 -8.33
C ILE A 61 -3.93 18.06 -7.80
N TYR A 62 -4.62 19.16 -7.48
CA TYR A 62 -5.91 19.18 -6.81
C TYR A 62 -7.05 19.41 -7.79
N TYR A 63 -8.13 18.63 -7.64
CA TYR A 63 -9.33 18.76 -8.46
C TYR A 63 -10.57 19.14 -7.65
N PRO A 64 -11.60 19.72 -8.32
CA PRO A 64 -12.90 19.93 -7.69
C PRO A 64 -13.49 18.63 -7.16
N TYR A 65 -13.85 18.58 -5.88
CA TYR A 65 -14.38 17.38 -5.24
C TYR A 65 -15.69 16.88 -5.89
N GLU A 66 -16.52 17.79 -6.38
CA GLU A 66 -17.74 17.49 -7.14
C GLU A 66 -17.48 16.71 -8.44
N LYS A 67 -16.23 16.64 -8.88
CA LYS A 67 -15.76 15.85 -10.01
C LYS A 67 -15.14 14.50 -9.61
N ALA A 68 -15.26 14.09 -8.33
CA ALA A 68 -14.55 12.92 -7.81
C ALA A 68 -14.78 11.64 -8.63
N LYS A 69 -16.03 11.33 -8.99
CA LYS A 69 -16.33 10.14 -9.81
C LYS A 69 -15.65 10.19 -11.17
N GLU A 70 -15.63 11.37 -11.80
CA GLU A 70 -14.99 11.61 -13.09
C GLU A 70 -13.45 11.47 -12.99
N VAL A 71 -12.85 12.06 -11.95
CA VAL A 71 -11.41 12.00 -11.70
C VAL A 71 -10.95 10.57 -11.41
N ILE A 72 -11.65 9.83 -10.55
CA ILE A 72 -11.29 8.45 -10.23
C ILE A 72 -11.40 7.55 -11.47
N SER A 73 -12.44 7.74 -12.29
CA SER A 73 -12.62 6.95 -13.52
C SER A 73 -11.49 7.23 -14.53
N PHE A 74 -11.14 8.49 -14.72
CA PHE A 74 -9.99 8.87 -15.55
C PHE A 74 -8.68 8.29 -15.00
N TYR A 75 -8.43 8.41 -13.70
CA TYR A 75 -7.26 7.85 -13.03
C TYR A 75 -7.14 6.33 -13.27
N ALA A 76 -8.25 5.61 -13.13
CA ALA A 76 -8.32 4.17 -13.37
C ALA A 76 -7.92 3.77 -14.81
N GLU A 77 -8.33 4.56 -15.81
CA GLU A 77 -7.94 4.37 -17.20
C GLU A 77 -6.49 4.76 -17.44
N TYR A 78 -6.08 5.93 -16.93
CA TYR A 78 -4.74 6.47 -17.12
C TYR A 78 -3.65 5.56 -16.55
N CYS A 79 -3.89 4.94 -15.38
CA CYS A 79 -2.93 4.03 -14.75
C CYS A 79 -2.69 2.71 -15.50
N GLN A 80 -3.51 2.39 -16.53
CA GLN A 80 -3.32 1.16 -17.30
C GLN A 80 -2.11 1.24 -18.26
N ASP A 81 -1.86 2.45 -18.79
CA ASP A 81 -0.83 2.69 -19.82
C ASP A 81 0.23 3.72 -19.37
N MET A 82 0.36 3.95 -18.07
CA MET A 82 1.38 4.84 -17.51
C MET A 82 2.79 4.30 -17.77
N PRO A 83 3.77 5.17 -18.07
CA PRO A 83 5.16 4.77 -18.12
C PRO A 83 5.66 4.36 -16.72
N ASP A 84 6.59 3.42 -16.65
CA ASP A 84 7.17 2.91 -15.39
C ASP A 84 7.88 3.98 -14.55
N ASP A 85 8.32 5.07 -15.18
CA ASP A 85 8.96 6.22 -14.53
C ASP A 85 7.95 7.14 -13.82
N LEU A 86 6.64 6.91 -13.97
CA LEU A 86 5.59 7.72 -13.35
C LEU A 86 4.87 6.93 -12.27
N TYR A 87 4.83 7.49 -11.07
CA TYR A 87 4.02 7.04 -9.95
C TYR A 87 2.93 8.07 -9.64
N VAL A 88 1.70 7.61 -9.45
CA VAL A 88 0.56 8.47 -9.14
C VAL A 88 -0.34 7.80 -8.11
N ASP A 89 -0.48 8.41 -6.94
CA ASP A 89 -1.51 8.04 -5.96
C ASP A 89 -2.73 8.96 -6.09
N LEU A 90 -3.91 8.42 -5.82
CA LEU A 90 -5.13 9.22 -5.73
C LEU A 90 -5.61 9.26 -4.29
N VAL A 91 -5.83 10.46 -3.78
CA VAL A 91 -6.28 10.69 -2.40
C VAL A 91 -7.59 11.46 -2.39
N ILE A 92 -8.53 10.95 -1.58
CA ILE A 92 -9.78 11.62 -1.24
C ILE A 92 -9.81 11.76 0.28
N PHE A 93 -9.95 12.97 0.75
CA PHE A 93 -9.97 13.24 2.18
C PHE A 93 -11.12 14.20 2.53
N ALA A 94 -11.95 13.78 3.46
CA ALA A 94 -13.02 14.60 4.04
C ALA A 94 -12.60 15.02 5.46
N PRO A 95 -11.91 16.15 5.64
CA PRO A 95 -11.33 16.54 6.91
C PRO A 95 -12.39 16.76 7.99
N PRO A 96 -12.05 16.67 9.28
CA PRO A 96 -12.96 16.97 10.39
C PRO A 96 -13.41 18.46 10.38
N PHE A 97 -14.39 18.78 11.23
CA PHE A 97 -14.84 20.16 11.50
C PHE A 97 -15.43 20.91 10.29
N GLY A 98 -16.01 20.19 9.32
CA GLY A 98 -16.73 20.81 8.21
C GLY A 98 -15.87 21.51 7.18
N LEU A 99 -14.57 21.32 7.19
CA LEU A 99 -13.68 21.78 6.13
C LEU A 99 -14.04 21.10 4.80
N LYS A 100 -13.75 21.76 3.67
CA LYS A 100 -14.04 21.20 2.35
C LYS A 100 -13.25 19.91 2.12
N SER A 101 -13.89 18.94 1.50
CA SER A 101 -13.23 17.71 1.05
C SER A 101 -12.18 18.02 0.00
N ALA A 102 -11.06 17.32 0.06
CA ALA A 102 -9.97 17.42 -0.90
C ALA A 102 -9.95 16.17 -1.79
N LEU A 103 -9.62 16.38 -3.05
CA LEU A 103 -9.35 15.33 -4.04
C LEU A 103 -8.08 15.72 -4.78
N TYR A 104 -7.06 14.92 -4.72
CA TYR A 104 -5.81 15.20 -5.40
C TYR A 104 -5.11 13.92 -5.87
N LEU A 105 -4.21 14.11 -6.82
CA LEU A 105 -3.21 13.11 -7.20
C LEU A 105 -1.86 13.54 -6.64
N ASP A 106 -1.18 12.63 -5.98
CA ASP A 106 0.22 12.78 -5.58
C ASP A 106 1.11 12.11 -6.63
N VAL A 107 2.02 12.88 -7.21
CA VAL A 107 2.74 12.54 -8.44
C VAL A 107 4.23 12.54 -8.20
N CYS A 108 4.91 11.48 -8.68
CA CYS A 108 6.36 11.44 -8.79
C CYS A 108 6.76 10.87 -10.15
N TYR A 109 7.39 11.70 -10.97
CA TYR A 109 7.96 11.31 -12.25
C TYR A 109 9.49 11.34 -12.17
N SER A 110 10.11 10.18 -12.29
CA SER A 110 11.57 9.96 -12.20
C SER A 110 12.25 9.82 -13.58
N GLY A 111 11.49 9.90 -14.66
CA GLY A 111 12.01 9.81 -16.02
C GLY A 111 12.70 11.10 -16.50
N HIS A 112 13.02 11.14 -17.79
CA HIS A 112 13.78 12.26 -18.35
C HIS A 112 12.97 13.58 -18.28
N PRO A 113 13.52 14.68 -17.72
CA PRO A 113 12.76 15.92 -17.51
C PRO A 113 12.14 16.53 -18.77
N LYS A 114 12.72 16.30 -19.95
CA LYS A 114 12.18 16.77 -21.24
C LYS A 114 10.84 16.11 -21.60
N ASP A 115 10.58 14.91 -21.10
CA ASP A 115 9.35 14.17 -21.37
C ASP A 115 8.25 14.49 -20.36
N ALA A 116 8.58 15.09 -19.22
CA ALA A 116 7.63 15.34 -18.12
C ALA A 116 6.40 16.12 -18.58
N ALA A 117 6.55 17.16 -19.41
CA ALA A 117 5.43 17.95 -19.91
C ALA A 117 4.44 17.08 -20.68
N ARG A 118 4.91 16.20 -21.56
CA ARG A 118 4.08 15.27 -22.36
C ARG A 118 3.42 14.21 -21.50
N VAL A 119 4.17 13.63 -20.56
CA VAL A 119 3.69 12.57 -19.68
C VAL A 119 2.62 13.09 -18.72
N LEU A 120 2.78 14.28 -18.17
CA LEU A 120 1.88 14.86 -17.17
C LEU A 120 0.72 15.68 -17.77
N GLU A 121 0.75 15.97 -19.09
CA GLU A 121 -0.30 16.74 -19.77
C GLU A 121 -1.71 16.15 -19.57
N PRO A 122 -1.95 14.82 -19.66
CA PRO A 122 -3.27 14.26 -19.45
C PRO A 122 -3.87 14.61 -18.07
N LEU A 123 -3.03 14.60 -17.01
CA LEU A 123 -3.47 14.95 -15.66
C LEU A 123 -3.94 16.42 -15.57
N ARG A 124 -3.35 17.32 -16.37
CA ARG A 124 -3.65 18.76 -16.37
C ARG A 124 -4.84 19.15 -17.24
N ARG A 125 -5.14 18.34 -18.26
CA ARG A 125 -6.14 18.70 -19.28
C ARG A 125 -7.51 18.08 -19.10
N PHE A 126 -7.58 16.92 -18.49
CA PHE A 126 -8.81 16.13 -18.43
C PHE A 126 -9.92 16.82 -17.61
N VAL A 127 -9.60 17.38 -16.43
CA VAL A 127 -10.42 18.30 -15.66
C VAL A 127 -9.52 19.47 -15.26
N LYS A 128 -10.04 20.71 -15.33
CA LYS A 128 -9.27 21.88 -14.89
C LYS A 128 -8.95 21.75 -13.41
N PRO A 129 -7.67 21.68 -13.01
CA PRO A 129 -7.29 21.58 -11.60
C PRO A 129 -7.60 22.88 -10.84
N LEU A 130 -7.87 22.75 -9.55
CA LEU A 130 -7.95 23.88 -8.62
C LEU A 130 -6.56 24.43 -8.31
N LYS A 131 -5.57 23.52 -8.21
CA LYS A 131 -4.17 23.83 -7.88
C LYS A 131 -3.28 22.79 -8.53
N ASP A 132 -2.14 23.19 -9.04
CA ASP A 132 -1.10 22.33 -9.61
C ASP A 132 0.24 22.71 -8.95
N GLU A 133 0.78 21.82 -8.13
CA GLU A 133 2.06 21.99 -7.43
C GLU A 133 3.15 21.08 -8.00
N ILE A 134 2.89 20.40 -9.11
CA ILE A 134 3.85 19.51 -9.76
C ILE A 134 4.98 20.36 -10.37
N ARG A 135 6.20 20.16 -9.87
CA ARG A 135 7.41 20.92 -10.24
C ARG A 135 8.67 20.08 -10.07
N PRO A 136 9.81 20.52 -10.59
CA PRO A 136 11.10 19.95 -10.22
C PRO A 136 11.33 20.07 -8.71
N VAL A 137 11.67 18.96 -8.06
CA VAL A 137 11.86 18.88 -6.62
C VAL A 137 12.96 17.88 -6.27
N ASP A 138 13.70 18.14 -5.19
CA ASP A 138 14.61 17.15 -4.59
C ASP A 138 13.79 15.96 -4.09
N TYR A 139 14.17 14.73 -4.48
CA TYR A 139 13.42 13.52 -4.12
C TYR A 139 13.32 13.31 -2.59
N VAL A 140 14.38 13.66 -1.85
CA VAL A 140 14.34 13.56 -0.38
C VAL A 140 13.36 14.58 0.22
N ALA A 141 13.26 15.78 -0.38
CA ALA A 141 12.29 16.77 0.05
C ALA A 141 10.85 16.30 -0.27
N LEU A 142 10.63 15.67 -1.43
CA LEU A 142 9.34 15.08 -1.79
C LEU A 142 8.95 13.97 -0.81
N GLN A 143 9.88 13.06 -0.49
CA GLN A 143 9.64 11.98 0.49
C GLN A 143 9.29 12.49 1.90
N LYS A 144 9.79 13.66 2.27
CA LYS A 144 9.53 14.29 3.57
C LYS A 144 8.30 15.19 3.60
N SER A 145 7.64 15.43 2.47
CA SER A 145 6.51 16.37 2.40
C SER A 145 5.34 15.98 3.31
N SER A 146 5.18 14.69 3.60
CA SER A 146 4.13 14.15 4.45
C SER A 146 4.56 13.81 5.89
N ASP A 147 5.80 14.08 6.31
CA ASP A 147 6.29 13.73 7.65
C ASP A 147 5.41 14.32 8.78
N ASP A 148 4.81 15.49 8.55
CA ASP A 148 3.96 16.18 9.51
C ASP A 148 2.44 15.95 9.29
N SER A 149 2.06 15.11 8.32
CA SER A 149 0.65 14.87 7.98
C SER A 149 -0.08 14.00 9.01
N ASP A 150 0.64 13.21 9.80
CA ASP A 150 0.12 12.34 10.85
C ASP A 150 0.74 12.69 12.22
N PRO A 151 0.29 13.79 12.85
CA PRO A 151 0.84 14.23 14.12
C PRO A 151 0.56 13.21 15.24
N ARG A 152 1.50 13.08 16.14
CA ARG A 152 1.38 12.16 17.30
C ARG A 152 0.10 12.42 18.07
N GLY A 153 -0.63 11.34 18.37
CA GLY A 153 -1.89 11.38 19.10
C GLY A 153 -3.13 11.50 18.20
N THR A 154 -2.99 11.61 16.88
CA THR A 154 -4.10 11.42 15.96
C THR A 154 -4.60 9.97 16.06
N GLY A 155 -5.91 9.79 16.30
CA GLY A 155 -6.54 8.50 16.23
C GLY A 155 -6.81 8.12 14.78
N GLN A 156 -6.59 6.85 14.44
CA GLN A 156 -6.88 6.34 13.10
C GLN A 156 -7.38 4.90 13.13
N HIS A 157 -8.29 4.57 12.23
CA HIS A 157 -8.76 3.22 11.99
C HIS A 157 -8.85 3.00 10.47
N LEU A 158 -7.89 2.27 9.94
CA LEU A 158 -7.70 2.07 8.51
C LEU A 158 -7.91 0.61 8.14
N LYS A 159 -8.43 0.38 6.94
CA LYS A 159 -8.57 -0.93 6.30
C LYS A 159 -8.02 -0.83 4.90
N SER A 160 -7.31 -1.85 4.46
CA SER A 160 -6.76 -1.89 3.11
C SER A 160 -7.04 -3.20 2.40
N GLY A 161 -7.02 -3.16 1.08
CA GLY A 161 -7.14 -4.34 0.24
C GLY A 161 -6.66 -4.08 -1.18
N PHE A 162 -6.16 -5.13 -1.81
CA PHE A 162 -5.67 -5.05 -3.18
C PHE A 162 -6.81 -5.02 -4.19
N VAL A 163 -6.71 -4.14 -5.16
CA VAL A 163 -7.68 -3.97 -6.24
C VAL A 163 -7.03 -4.33 -7.58
N LYS A 164 -7.67 -5.18 -8.36
CA LYS A 164 -7.24 -5.50 -9.73
C LYS A 164 -7.78 -4.49 -10.75
N THR A 165 -9.00 -4.00 -10.50
CA THR A 165 -9.67 -3.06 -11.39
C THR A 165 -10.51 -2.08 -10.59
N ILE A 166 -10.32 -0.79 -10.83
CA ILE A 166 -11.17 0.27 -10.27
C ILE A 166 -12.44 0.34 -11.13
N SER A 167 -13.46 -0.42 -10.75
CA SER A 167 -14.74 -0.47 -11.47
C SER A 167 -15.63 0.74 -11.13
N LYS A 168 -16.56 1.06 -12.04
CA LYS A 168 -17.58 2.09 -11.77
C LYS A 168 -18.35 1.81 -10.46
N ALA A 169 -18.68 0.55 -10.18
CA ALA A 169 -19.38 0.17 -8.96
C ALA A 169 -18.55 0.46 -7.70
N LEU A 170 -17.23 0.21 -7.75
CA LEU A 170 -16.32 0.59 -6.67
C LEU A 170 -16.30 2.11 -6.47
N VAL A 171 -16.16 2.87 -7.56
CA VAL A 171 -16.14 4.36 -7.52
C VAL A 171 -17.42 4.90 -6.88
N ASP A 172 -18.58 4.41 -7.32
CA ASP A 172 -19.86 4.83 -6.76
C ASP A 172 -19.96 4.50 -5.26
N THR A 173 -19.58 3.27 -4.88
CA THR A 173 -19.57 2.83 -3.47
C THR A 173 -18.65 3.68 -2.60
N LEU A 174 -17.46 4.01 -3.09
CA LEU A 174 -16.48 4.83 -2.35
C LEU A 174 -17.05 6.22 -2.06
N ILE A 175 -17.50 6.93 -3.09
CA ILE A 175 -17.96 8.32 -2.94
C ILE A 175 -19.21 8.41 -2.07
N GLU A 176 -20.21 7.57 -2.32
CA GLU A 176 -21.47 7.59 -1.54
C GLU A 176 -21.26 7.34 -0.05
N ASN A 177 -20.33 6.44 0.30
CA ASN A 177 -20.07 6.13 1.69
C ASN A 177 -19.13 7.13 2.37
N LEU A 178 -18.15 7.68 1.66
CA LEU A 178 -17.29 8.73 2.19
C LEU A 178 -18.10 9.96 2.60
N GLU A 179 -19.05 10.38 1.74
CA GLU A 179 -19.94 11.52 2.01
C GLU A 179 -20.93 11.27 3.16
N SER A 180 -21.28 10.02 3.41
CA SER A 180 -22.22 9.64 4.47
C SER A 180 -21.66 9.78 5.88
N ASN A 181 -20.35 10.02 6.03
CA ASN A 181 -19.71 10.15 7.33
C ASN A 181 -20.05 11.49 7.99
N MET A 182 -21.02 11.49 8.90
CA MET A 182 -21.41 12.68 9.67
C MET A 182 -20.32 13.18 10.64
N LEU A 183 -19.42 12.28 11.08
CA LEU A 183 -18.29 12.63 11.95
C LEU A 183 -17.15 13.28 11.19
N ARG A 184 -17.09 13.06 9.86
CA ARG A 184 -15.98 13.47 9.00
C ARG A 184 -14.63 12.86 9.45
N GLY A 185 -13.50 13.38 8.98
CA GLY A 185 -12.22 12.74 9.19
C GLY A 185 -12.09 11.43 8.43
N SER A 186 -12.77 11.29 7.28
CA SER A 186 -12.73 10.09 6.46
C SER A 186 -11.80 10.23 5.28
N MET A 187 -11.19 9.12 4.89
CA MET A 187 -10.27 9.08 3.78
C MET A 187 -10.44 7.82 2.94
N ALA A 188 -10.10 7.94 1.66
CA ALA A 188 -9.86 6.83 0.77
C ALA A 188 -8.68 7.19 -0.13
N PHE A 189 -7.74 6.28 -0.30
CA PHE A 189 -6.65 6.49 -1.23
C PHE A 189 -6.28 5.21 -1.97
N PHE A 190 -5.87 5.39 -3.22
CA PHE A 190 -5.34 4.35 -4.06
C PHE A 190 -3.85 4.56 -4.23
N GLN A 191 -3.06 3.60 -3.76
CA GLN A 191 -1.64 3.51 -4.04
C GLN A 191 -1.44 2.65 -5.27
N GLN A 192 -0.85 3.23 -6.31
CA GLN A 192 -0.63 2.53 -7.56
C GLN A 192 0.32 1.34 -7.36
N ALA A 193 -0.04 0.20 -7.95
CA ALA A 193 0.80 -0.99 -8.07
C ALA A 193 0.81 -1.45 -9.54
N GLY A 194 1.99 -1.73 -10.07
CA GLY A 194 2.12 -2.11 -11.49
C GLY A 194 3.58 -2.19 -11.90
N GLY A 195 3.86 -1.97 -13.20
CA GLY A 195 5.21 -2.00 -13.73
C GLY A 195 5.96 -3.28 -13.34
N ALA A 196 7.17 -3.14 -12.84
CA ALA A 196 8.05 -4.24 -12.45
C ALA A 196 7.44 -5.25 -11.44
N ILE A 197 6.42 -4.86 -10.66
CA ILE A 197 5.73 -5.79 -9.74
C ILE A 197 5.06 -6.91 -10.54
N ARG A 198 4.48 -6.61 -11.69
CA ARG A 198 3.75 -7.58 -12.54
C ARG A 198 4.66 -8.48 -13.37
N GLU A 199 5.91 -8.07 -13.58
CA GLU A 199 6.89 -8.85 -14.35
C GLU A 199 7.45 -10.04 -13.56
N ILE A 200 7.30 -10.05 -12.24
CA ILE A 200 7.80 -11.11 -11.37
C ILE A 200 6.79 -12.24 -11.27
N ALA A 201 7.23 -13.47 -11.56
CA ALA A 201 6.38 -14.65 -11.43
C ALA A 201 5.86 -14.81 -9.98
N THR A 202 4.58 -15.16 -9.83
CA THR A 202 3.91 -15.32 -8.53
C THR A 202 4.66 -16.27 -7.58
N SER A 203 5.32 -17.32 -8.12
CA SER A 203 6.07 -18.29 -7.33
C SER A 203 7.48 -17.84 -6.93
N ALA A 204 8.00 -16.75 -7.53
CA ALA A 204 9.38 -16.28 -7.31
C ALA A 204 9.62 -15.74 -5.90
N THR A 205 8.57 -15.28 -5.23
CA THR A 205 8.62 -14.75 -3.86
C THR A 205 7.40 -15.22 -3.06
N ALA A 206 7.40 -14.96 -1.76
CA ALA A 206 6.25 -15.23 -0.91
C ALA A 206 5.07 -14.25 -1.10
N PHE A 207 5.28 -13.13 -1.81
CA PHE A 207 4.23 -12.17 -2.16
C PHE A 207 3.45 -12.64 -3.39
N PRO A 208 2.18 -13.10 -3.24
CA PRO A 208 1.45 -13.71 -4.35
C PRO A 208 0.68 -12.72 -5.23
N HIS A 209 0.47 -11.47 -4.78
CA HIS A 209 -0.41 -10.51 -5.41
C HIS A 209 0.31 -9.73 -6.53
N ARG A 210 0.53 -10.37 -7.68
CA ARG A 210 1.27 -9.80 -8.82
C ARG A 210 0.38 -9.12 -9.86
N GLU A 211 -0.93 -9.38 -9.84
CA GLU A 211 -1.89 -8.86 -10.81
C GLU A 211 -2.68 -7.65 -10.31
N ILE A 212 -2.30 -7.12 -9.16
CA ILE A 212 -2.96 -5.94 -8.57
C ILE A 212 -2.66 -4.69 -9.39
N SER A 213 -3.63 -3.78 -9.45
CA SER A 213 -3.44 -2.44 -9.99
C SER A 213 -3.17 -1.42 -8.90
N HIS A 214 -3.80 -1.59 -7.73
CA HIS A 214 -3.70 -0.66 -6.62
C HIS A 214 -3.83 -1.37 -5.27
N ASN A 215 -3.26 -0.77 -4.23
CA ASN A 215 -3.68 -0.96 -2.86
C ASN A 215 -4.68 0.15 -2.51
N LEU A 216 -5.92 -0.23 -2.19
CA LEU A 216 -6.94 0.70 -1.73
C LEU A 216 -6.93 0.71 -0.21
N THR A 217 -6.75 1.88 0.38
CA THR A 217 -6.92 2.09 1.82
C THR A 217 -8.09 3.04 2.06
N ILE A 218 -8.94 2.68 3.00
CA ILE A 218 -10.03 3.52 3.47
C ILE A 218 -10.00 3.59 4.99
N GLY A 219 -10.57 4.64 5.56
CA GLY A 219 -10.74 4.70 7.01
C GLY A 219 -11.16 6.06 7.54
N ALA A 220 -11.07 6.13 8.86
CA ALA A 220 -11.33 7.33 9.63
C ALA A 220 -10.08 7.77 10.38
N VAL A 221 -9.91 9.08 10.48
CA VAL A 221 -8.92 9.75 11.33
C VAL A 221 -9.64 10.77 12.21
N TRP A 222 -9.17 10.94 13.44
CA TRP A 222 -9.80 11.86 14.38
C TRP A 222 -8.78 12.51 15.31
N PRO A 223 -9.05 13.73 15.79
CA PRO A 223 -8.20 14.41 16.76
C PRO A 223 -8.04 13.64 18.05
N SER A 224 -6.88 13.78 18.69
CA SER A 224 -6.60 13.23 20.02
C SER A 224 -7.68 13.60 21.03
N GLY A 225 -8.03 12.66 21.91
CA GLY A 225 -8.98 12.86 23.00
C GLY A 225 -10.46 12.65 22.64
N LEU A 226 -10.79 12.35 21.39
CA LEU A 226 -12.13 11.93 21.01
C LEU A 226 -12.32 10.43 21.24
N ASP A 227 -13.57 10.01 21.44
CA ASP A 227 -13.93 8.61 21.52
C ASP A 227 -13.66 7.90 20.19
N PRO A 228 -12.80 6.86 20.14
CA PRO A 228 -12.46 6.14 18.92
C PRO A 228 -13.61 5.30 18.36
N GLU A 229 -14.54 4.82 19.22
CA GLU A 229 -15.50 3.78 18.84
C GLU A 229 -16.44 4.20 17.69
N PRO A 230 -17.05 5.41 17.67
CA PRO A 230 -17.90 5.83 16.55
C PRO A 230 -17.15 5.92 15.21
N HIS A 231 -15.89 6.35 15.25
CA HIS A 231 -15.04 6.46 14.07
C HIS A 231 -14.64 5.10 13.51
N ALA A 232 -14.23 4.19 14.39
CA ALA A 232 -13.88 2.80 14.04
C ALA A 232 -15.11 2.05 13.50
N ALA A 233 -16.27 2.16 14.15
CA ALA A 233 -17.52 1.53 13.71
C ALA A 233 -17.95 2.02 12.32
N TRP A 234 -17.80 3.33 12.04
CA TRP A 234 -18.08 3.86 10.70
C TRP A 234 -17.10 3.28 9.67
N ALA A 235 -15.79 3.25 9.95
CA ALA A 235 -14.79 2.73 9.03
C ALA A 235 -14.99 1.24 8.75
N ASP A 236 -15.35 0.43 9.76
CA ASP A 236 -15.69 -0.98 9.57
C ASP A 236 -16.97 -1.16 8.73
N SER A 237 -17.98 -0.33 8.92
CA SER A 237 -19.19 -0.32 8.09
C SER A 237 -18.87 0.04 6.63
N TYR A 238 -18.02 1.04 6.43
CA TYR A 238 -17.56 1.44 5.10
C TYR A 238 -16.78 0.31 4.43
N TRP A 239 -15.81 -0.29 5.15
CA TRP A 239 -15.04 -1.43 4.67
C TRP A 239 -15.93 -2.61 4.24
N ASN A 240 -16.95 -2.93 5.02
CA ASN A 240 -17.88 -4.03 4.69
C ASN A 240 -18.59 -3.84 3.35
N LYS A 241 -18.74 -2.62 2.86
CA LYS A 241 -19.31 -2.32 1.53
C LYS A 241 -18.26 -2.38 0.43
N VAL A 242 -17.00 -2.12 0.76
CA VAL A 242 -15.89 -2.01 -0.19
C VAL A 242 -15.12 -3.31 -0.37
N LYS A 243 -14.98 -4.12 0.69
CA LYS A 243 -14.15 -5.34 0.70
C LYS A 243 -14.47 -6.35 -0.41
N GLY A 244 -15.71 -6.38 -0.93
CA GLY A 244 -16.10 -7.24 -2.03
C GLY A 244 -15.45 -6.89 -3.39
N PHE A 245 -14.78 -5.74 -3.49
CA PHE A 245 -14.01 -5.30 -4.66
C PHE A 245 -12.50 -5.56 -4.51
N THR A 246 -12.07 -6.17 -3.40
CA THR A 246 -10.65 -6.38 -3.09
C THR A 246 -10.30 -7.86 -3.02
N ASP A 247 -9.04 -8.19 -3.37
CA ASP A 247 -8.46 -9.52 -3.33
C ASP A 247 -7.20 -9.50 -2.43
N GLY A 248 -7.35 -9.90 -1.16
CA GLY A 248 -6.26 -9.86 -0.21
C GLY A 248 -5.95 -8.45 0.30
N PHE A 249 -4.84 -8.29 1.01
CA PHE A 249 -4.46 -7.05 1.66
C PHE A 249 -2.94 -6.95 1.85
N TYR A 250 -2.46 -5.72 2.06
CA TYR A 250 -1.07 -5.48 2.41
C TYR A 250 -0.84 -5.78 3.90
N THR A 251 0.03 -6.74 4.20
CA THR A 251 0.21 -7.24 5.57
C THR A 251 0.76 -6.19 6.55
N ASN A 252 1.44 -5.15 6.05
CA ASN A 252 1.94 -4.07 6.90
C ASN A 252 0.85 -3.07 7.30
N ASP A 253 -0.25 -2.99 6.55
CA ASP A 253 -1.40 -2.13 6.85
C ASP A 253 -2.53 -2.89 7.58
N ALA A 254 -2.31 -4.18 7.88
CA ALA A 254 -3.33 -5.06 8.42
C ALA A 254 -3.36 -5.02 9.95
N TYR A 255 -4.29 -4.27 10.52
CA TYR A 255 -4.57 -4.25 11.96
C TYR A 255 -5.79 -5.10 12.29
N GLY A 256 -5.65 -6.01 13.26
CA GLY A 256 -6.76 -6.82 13.76
C GLY A 256 -7.38 -7.77 12.74
N VAL A 257 -6.57 -8.30 11.84
CA VAL A 257 -7.02 -9.22 10.79
C VAL A 257 -7.26 -10.61 11.37
N ASP A 258 -8.39 -11.21 10.99
CA ASP A 258 -8.74 -12.57 11.35
C ASP A 258 -7.66 -13.56 10.88
N PRO A 259 -7.24 -14.55 11.72
CA PRO A 259 -6.27 -15.58 11.32
C PRO A 259 -6.63 -16.33 10.04
N VAL A 260 -7.90 -16.52 9.73
CA VAL A 260 -8.35 -17.16 8.48
C VAL A 260 -8.05 -16.24 7.29
N GLN A 261 -8.28 -14.93 7.44
CA GLN A 261 -7.97 -13.96 6.38
C GLN A 261 -6.46 -13.87 6.12
N VAL A 262 -5.63 -13.96 7.17
CA VAL A 262 -4.17 -14.02 7.01
C VAL A 262 -3.76 -15.22 6.15
N GLN A 263 -4.31 -16.39 6.44
CA GLN A 263 -4.00 -17.59 5.68
C GLN A 263 -4.45 -17.48 4.21
N THR A 264 -5.67 -17.00 3.99
CA THR A 264 -6.20 -16.84 2.63
C THR A 264 -5.47 -15.78 1.82
N ASN A 265 -4.87 -14.78 2.48
CA ASN A 265 -4.07 -13.74 1.82
C ASN A 265 -2.83 -14.26 1.08
N TYR A 266 -2.25 -15.38 1.55
CA TYR A 266 -1.06 -15.95 0.92
C TYR A 266 -1.36 -16.87 -0.26
N LEU A 267 -2.63 -17.14 -0.59
CA LEU A 267 -3.05 -17.91 -1.77
C LEU A 267 -2.24 -19.21 -1.95
N THR A 268 -1.64 -19.37 -3.12
CA THR A 268 -0.83 -20.56 -3.47
C THR A 268 0.54 -20.62 -2.78
N THR A 269 0.97 -19.56 -2.10
CA THR A 269 2.28 -19.53 -1.42
C THR A 269 2.20 -19.98 0.03
N LEU A 270 0.99 -20.15 0.60
CA LEU A 270 0.79 -20.45 2.01
C LEU A 270 1.47 -21.75 2.46
N ASP A 271 1.30 -22.86 1.74
CA ASP A 271 1.87 -24.16 2.15
C ASP A 271 3.39 -24.11 2.28
N ARG A 272 4.05 -23.47 1.30
CA ARG A 272 5.50 -23.26 1.35
C ARG A 272 5.93 -22.37 2.49
N LEU A 273 5.16 -21.30 2.79
CA LEU A 273 5.39 -20.43 3.95
C LEU A 273 5.27 -21.19 5.27
N VAL A 274 4.28 -22.07 5.39
CA VAL A 274 4.08 -22.97 6.56
C VAL A 274 5.27 -23.91 6.73
N ASP A 275 5.82 -24.46 5.65
CA ASP A 275 7.01 -25.31 5.70
C ASP A 275 8.25 -24.54 6.18
N VAL A 276 8.48 -23.35 5.64
CA VAL A 276 9.58 -22.47 6.08
C VAL A 276 9.40 -22.05 7.54
N LYS A 277 8.18 -21.67 7.92
CA LYS A 277 7.84 -21.34 9.33
C LYS A 277 8.12 -22.51 10.26
N SER A 278 7.73 -23.73 9.89
CA SER A 278 7.93 -24.92 10.70
C SER A 278 9.42 -25.27 10.88
N LYS A 279 10.26 -24.90 9.89
CA LYS A 279 11.70 -25.11 9.94
C LYS A 279 12.41 -24.09 10.83
N TYR A 280 12.08 -22.80 10.72
CA TYR A 280 12.82 -21.71 11.37
C TYR A 280 12.16 -21.18 12.65
N ASP A 281 10.88 -21.44 12.85
CA ASP A 281 10.14 -21.07 14.05
C ASP A 281 9.07 -22.09 14.44
N PRO A 282 9.45 -23.35 14.75
CA PRO A 282 8.52 -24.43 15.07
C PRO A 282 7.68 -24.17 16.32
N ALA A 283 8.18 -23.37 17.26
CA ALA A 283 7.47 -23.00 18.47
C ALA A 283 6.53 -21.79 18.30
N ASN A 284 6.46 -21.23 17.08
CA ASN A 284 5.67 -20.03 16.77
C ASN A 284 5.97 -18.84 17.70
N LEU A 285 7.25 -18.56 17.92
CA LEU A 285 7.73 -17.45 18.73
C LEU A 285 7.34 -16.10 18.09
N PHE A 286 7.56 -15.98 16.76
CA PHE A 286 7.23 -14.79 15.96
C PHE A 286 5.78 -14.85 15.47
N ARG A 287 4.83 -14.35 16.28
CA ARG A 287 3.38 -14.49 16.04
C ARG A 287 2.55 -13.22 16.20
N ILE A 288 3.20 -12.08 16.48
CA ILE A 288 2.49 -10.82 16.80
C ILE A 288 1.94 -10.17 15.52
N ASN A 289 2.60 -10.41 14.38
CA ASN A 289 2.18 -9.90 13.06
C ASN A 289 1.10 -10.80 12.43
N SER A 290 0.87 -10.64 11.11
CA SER A 290 0.04 -11.55 10.32
C SER A 290 0.61 -12.98 10.40
N ASN A 291 0.19 -13.72 11.42
CA ASN A 291 0.84 -14.97 11.85
C ASN A 291 0.61 -16.14 10.89
N ILE A 292 1.69 -16.65 10.33
CA ILE A 292 1.73 -17.94 9.64
C ILE A 292 2.00 -19.02 10.68
N ARG A 293 1.03 -19.89 10.93
CA ARG A 293 1.19 -20.95 11.93
C ARG A 293 2.06 -22.09 11.39
N PRO A 294 3.04 -22.57 12.19
CA PRO A 294 3.81 -23.77 11.82
C PRO A 294 2.92 -25.02 11.82
N ARG A 295 3.38 -26.11 11.19
CA ARG A 295 2.72 -27.40 11.30
C ARG A 295 2.73 -27.88 12.77
N PRO A 296 1.68 -28.58 13.23
CA PRO A 296 1.71 -29.23 14.54
C PRO A 296 2.93 -30.15 14.65
N GLN A 297 3.65 -30.04 15.76
CA GLN A 297 4.68 -31.05 16.06
C GLN A 297 4.00 -32.37 16.41
N ALA A 298 4.49 -33.46 15.80
CA ALA A 298 3.99 -34.82 16.04
C ALA A 298 4.35 -35.30 17.46
#